data_d841aee61f4fc392ef425066db883a93
#
_entry.id   d841aee61f4fc392ef425066db883a93
#
_cell.length_a   1.000
_cell.length_b   1.000
_cell.length_c   1.000
_cell.angle_alpha   90.00
_cell.angle_beta   90.00
_cell.angle_gamma   90.00
#
_symmetry.space_group_name_H-M   'P 1'
#
loop_
_entity.id
_entity.type
_entity.pdbx_description
1 polymer ?
#
loop_
_entity_poly.entity_id
_entity_poly.type
_entity_poly.pdbx_seq_one_letter_code
_entity_poly.pdbx_strand_id
1 'polypeptide(L)'
;MKGIVLAGGSGTRLYPITKGISKQLMPIYDKPMVYYPISVLMLAGIREILIISTPFDLPGFKRLLGDGSDYGVKFEYAEQPSPDGLAQAFTIGADFIGDDSACLVLGDNIFYGSYFTPMLKEAVRAAEEEQKATIFGYWVNDPERYGVAEFDKDGNCLSLEEKPHNPKSNYAVPGLYFYPNKVVEVAKNIKPSARGEYEITTVNQVFLQDKELRVQTLGRGFAWLDTGTHDSLSEASTFVEVIEKRQGLKIACLEAIAYRRGWITEERMRELAQPMIKNQYGQYLLQVIEEKKREIDSDTLARR
;
A
#
# COMPACT_ATOMS: atom_id res chain seq x y z
N MET A 1 -5.83 14.00 -2.97
CA MET A 1 -5.89 12.52 -3.21
C MET A 1 -6.33 11.79 -1.96
N LYS A 2 -7.19 10.80 -2.09
CA LYS A 2 -7.65 9.89 -1.03
C LYS A 2 -7.01 8.51 -1.18
N GLY A 3 -6.74 7.83 -0.06
CA GLY A 3 -6.16 6.49 -0.04
C GLY A 3 -7.20 5.41 0.27
N ILE A 4 -7.07 4.25 -0.36
CA ILE A 4 -7.88 3.07 -0.05
C ILE A 4 -6.93 1.91 0.23
N VAL A 5 -7.11 1.25 1.36
CA VAL A 5 -6.49 -0.04 1.67
C VAL A 5 -7.57 -1.11 1.52
N LEU A 6 -7.41 -1.99 0.52
CA LEU A 6 -8.32 -3.12 0.36
C LEU A 6 -7.77 -4.32 1.15
N ALA A 7 -8.36 -4.56 2.29
CA ALA A 7 -7.99 -5.58 3.26
C ALA A 7 -9.09 -6.65 3.40
N GLY A 8 -9.73 -7.00 2.30
CA GLY A 8 -10.76 -8.03 2.20
C GLY A 8 -10.20 -9.39 1.78
N GLY A 9 -11.12 -10.29 1.45
CA GLY A 9 -10.81 -11.63 0.96
C GLY A 9 -10.92 -12.72 2.04
N SER A 10 -11.19 -13.95 1.60
CA SER A 10 -11.44 -15.10 2.50
C SER A 10 -10.19 -15.69 3.14
N GLY A 11 -9.00 -15.35 2.66
CA GLY A 11 -7.72 -15.85 3.17
C GLY A 11 -7.56 -17.38 3.13
N THR A 12 -8.37 -18.12 2.37
CA THR A 12 -8.43 -19.58 2.40
C THR A 12 -7.10 -20.29 2.14
N ARG A 13 -6.21 -19.68 1.38
CA ARG A 13 -4.86 -20.21 1.11
C ARG A 13 -3.98 -20.28 2.37
N LEU A 14 -4.32 -19.53 3.43
CA LEU A 14 -3.63 -19.51 4.72
C LEU A 14 -4.37 -20.26 5.83
N TYR A 15 -5.39 -21.07 5.48
CA TYR A 15 -6.02 -21.93 6.48
C TYR A 15 -5.00 -22.92 7.07
N PRO A 16 -5.11 -23.23 8.40
CA PRO A 16 -6.21 -22.85 9.32
C PRO A 16 -6.05 -21.47 9.98
N ILE A 17 -4.94 -20.75 9.82
CA ILE A 17 -4.65 -19.52 10.59
C ILE A 17 -5.73 -18.45 10.36
N THR A 18 -6.11 -18.22 9.13
CA THR A 18 -7.09 -17.19 8.75
C THR A 18 -8.55 -17.58 9.00
N LYS A 19 -8.81 -18.70 9.69
CA LYS A 19 -10.14 -18.99 10.24
C LYS A 19 -10.51 -18.12 11.44
N GLY A 20 -9.50 -17.61 12.15
CA GLY A 20 -9.70 -16.84 13.39
C GLY A 20 -9.30 -15.39 13.31
N ILE A 21 -8.58 -15.01 12.25
CA ILE A 21 -8.05 -13.65 12.10
C ILE A 21 -7.93 -13.30 10.61
N SER A 22 -8.23 -12.04 10.27
CA SER A 22 -7.92 -11.51 8.95
C SER A 22 -6.43 -11.65 8.63
N LYS A 23 -6.10 -12.04 7.40
CA LYS A 23 -4.72 -12.12 6.91
C LYS A 23 -3.94 -10.83 7.20
N GLN A 24 -4.53 -9.69 6.92
CA GLN A 24 -3.88 -8.39 7.03
C GLN A 24 -3.69 -7.92 8.48
N LEU A 25 -4.30 -8.61 9.46
CA LEU A 25 -4.05 -8.39 10.89
C LEU A 25 -2.95 -9.31 11.45
N MET A 26 -2.48 -10.29 10.66
CA MET A 26 -1.38 -11.16 11.05
C MET A 26 -0.06 -10.38 11.15
N PRO A 27 0.85 -10.80 12.05
CA PRO A 27 2.14 -10.13 12.17
C PRO A 27 3.05 -10.40 10.96
N ILE A 28 3.72 -9.36 10.50
CA ILE A 28 4.91 -9.44 9.68
C ILE A 28 6.05 -8.90 10.53
N TYR A 29 6.83 -9.81 11.09
CA TYR A 29 7.88 -9.59 12.08
C TYR A 29 7.32 -8.94 13.36
N ASP A 30 7.39 -7.61 13.52
CA ASP A 30 7.09 -6.89 14.76
C ASP A 30 5.81 -6.04 14.74
N LYS A 31 5.06 -6.05 13.63
CA LYS A 31 3.83 -5.27 13.48
C LYS A 31 2.80 -5.94 12.56
N PRO A 32 1.51 -5.54 12.63
CA PRO A 32 0.48 -6.08 11.76
C PRO A 32 0.77 -5.79 10.28
N MET A 33 0.45 -6.73 9.41
CA MET A 33 0.66 -6.62 7.95
C MET A 33 0.06 -5.35 7.35
N VAL A 34 -1.12 -4.92 7.78
CA VAL A 34 -1.80 -3.73 7.27
C VAL A 34 -1.00 -2.44 7.46
N TYR A 35 -0.03 -2.40 8.38
CA TYR A 35 0.84 -1.23 8.56
C TYR A 35 1.69 -0.94 7.32
N TYR A 36 2.09 -1.98 6.58
CA TYR A 36 2.93 -1.82 5.38
C TYR A 36 2.20 -1.06 4.27
N PRO A 37 1.01 -1.47 3.80
CA PRO A 37 0.28 -0.68 2.80
C PRO A 37 -0.16 0.69 3.31
N ILE A 38 -0.53 0.85 4.59
CA ILE A 38 -0.82 2.17 5.17
C ILE A 38 0.41 3.07 5.09
N SER A 39 1.60 2.54 5.39
CA SER A 39 2.84 3.31 5.31
C SER A 39 3.12 3.83 3.90
N VAL A 40 2.78 3.07 2.86
CA VAL A 40 2.91 3.51 1.46
C VAL A 40 2.03 4.74 1.19
N LEU A 41 0.77 4.73 1.63
CA LEU A 41 -0.12 5.88 1.51
C LEU A 41 0.42 7.09 2.28
N MET A 42 0.88 6.88 3.50
CA MET A 42 1.50 7.94 4.31
C MET A 42 2.77 8.50 3.65
N LEU A 43 3.63 7.64 3.07
CA LEU A 43 4.81 8.06 2.31
C LEU A 43 4.46 8.81 1.01
N ALA A 44 3.33 8.53 0.40
CA ALA A 44 2.78 9.31 -0.70
C ALA A 44 2.27 10.70 -0.27
N GLY A 45 2.07 10.92 1.03
CA GLY A 45 1.51 12.16 1.59
C GLY A 45 0.01 12.12 1.82
N ILE A 46 -0.61 10.97 1.64
CA ILE A 46 -2.07 10.78 1.78
C ILE A 46 -2.43 10.65 3.25
N ARG A 47 -3.43 11.43 3.70
CA ARG A 47 -3.85 11.50 5.10
C ARG A 47 -5.30 11.08 5.35
N GLU A 48 -6.12 11.02 4.32
CA GLU A 48 -7.48 10.48 4.39
C GLU A 48 -7.47 9.08 3.77
N ILE A 49 -7.77 8.06 4.56
CA ILE A 49 -7.58 6.65 4.19
C ILE A 49 -8.83 5.86 4.54
N LEU A 50 -9.40 5.18 3.54
CA LEU A 50 -10.49 4.24 3.71
C LEU A 50 -9.94 2.82 3.82
N ILE A 51 -10.29 2.13 4.89
CA ILE A 51 -10.00 0.71 5.08
C ILE A 51 -11.24 -0.09 4.67
N ILE A 52 -11.11 -0.88 3.62
CA ILE A 52 -12.20 -1.75 3.15
C ILE A 52 -11.86 -3.19 3.55
N SER A 53 -12.77 -3.83 4.27
CA SER A 53 -12.61 -5.22 4.72
C SER A 53 -13.94 -5.97 4.76
N THR A 54 -13.89 -7.27 5.09
CA THR A 54 -15.13 -8.05 5.28
C THR A 54 -15.88 -7.55 6.50
N PRO A 55 -17.22 -7.73 6.56
CA PRO A 55 -18.00 -7.37 7.77
C PRO A 55 -17.49 -8.07 9.03
N PHE A 56 -16.97 -9.30 8.91
CA PHE A 56 -16.43 -10.09 10.02
C PHE A 56 -15.12 -9.50 10.56
N ASP A 57 -14.22 -9.07 9.69
CA ASP A 57 -12.87 -8.62 10.07
C ASP A 57 -12.79 -7.13 10.41
N LEU A 58 -13.68 -6.30 9.85
CA LEU A 58 -13.67 -4.84 9.99
C LEU A 58 -13.60 -4.35 11.45
N PRO A 59 -14.27 -4.96 12.43
CA PRO A 59 -14.12 -4.59 13.84
C PRO A 59 -12.68 -4.74 14.37
N GLY A 60 -11.91 -5.69 13.83
CA GLY A 60 -10.49 -5.88 14.17
C GLY A 60 -9.63 -4.70 13.71
N PHE A 61 -9.84 -4.23 12.49
CA PHE A 61 -9.15 -3.04 11.96
C PHE A 61 -9.51 -1.78 12.75
N LYS A 62 -10.79 -1.58 13.08
CA LYS A 62 -11.24 -0.45 13.90
C LYS A 62 -10.58 -0.43 15.28
N ARG A 63 -10.43 -1.60 15.92
CA ARG A 63 -9.74 -1.70 17.23
C ARG A 63 -8.25 -1.41 17.12
N LEU A 64 -7.60 -1.86 16.02
CA LEU A 64 -6.16 -1.68 15.82
C LEU A 64 -5.79 -0.23 15.46
N LEU A 65 -6.55 0.39 14.56
CA LEU A 65 -6.16 1.63 13.89
C LEU A 65 -6.87 2.87 14.46
N GLY A 66 -8.00 2.68 15.17
CA GLY A 66 -8.81 3.77 15.70
C GLY A 66 -9.35 4.68 14.60
N ASP A 67 -9.32 5.98 14.86
CA ASP A 67 -9.71 7.03 13.90
C ASP A 67 -8.52 7.58 13.08
N GLY A 68 -7.30 7.13 13.38
CA GLY A 68 -6.06 7.56 12.73
C GLY A 68 -5.37 8.75 13.37
N SER A 69 -5.94 9.37 14.39
CA SER A 69 -5.34 10.54 15.08
C SER A 69 -3.97 10.22 15.66
N ASP A 70 -3.71 8.98 16.06
CA ASP A 70 -2.42 8.50 16.56
C ASP A 70 -1.30 8.60 15.52
N TYR A 71 -1.66 8.60 14.24
CA TYR A 71 -0.75 8.67 13.11
C TYR A 71 -0.87 9.99 12.32
N GLY A 72 -1.66 10.94 12.83
CA GLY A 72 -1.91 12.22 12.16
C GLY A 72 -2.62 12.07 10.81
N VAL A 73 -3.38 11.00 10.63
CA VAL A 73 -4.24 10.70 9.48
C VAL A 73 -5.70 10.56 9.93
N LYS A 74 -6.62 10.41 8.99
CA LYS A 74 -8.02 10.08 9.26
C LYS A 74 -8.34 8.74 8.61
N PHE A 75 -8.76 7.76 9.42
CA PHE A 75 -9.28 6.50 8.92
C PHE A 75 -10.81 6.53 8.84
N GLU A 76 -11.30 6.06 7.70
CA GLU A 76 -12.70 5.66 7.51
C GLU A 76 -12.76 4.17 7.19
N TYR A 77 -13.94 3.56 7.35
CA TYR A 77 -14.10 2.12 7.28
C TYR A 77 -15.33 1.77 6.47
N ALA A 78 -15.18 0.83 5.52
CA ALA A 78 -16.27 0.32 4.72
C ALA A 78 -16.22 -1.20 4.62
N GLU A 79 -17.38 -1.80 4.39
CA GLU A 79 -17.53 -3.25 4.25
C GLU A 79 -17.51 -3.65 2.78
N GLN A 80 -16.78 -4.73 2.47
CA GLN A 80 -16.89 -5.49 1.24
C GLN A 80 -17.53 -6.84 1.58
N PRO A 81 -18.83 -7.02 1.35
CA PRO A 81 -19.55 -8.24 1.77
C PRO A 81 -19.09 -9.50 1.02
N SER A 82 -18.67 -9.37 -0.24
CA SER A 82 -18.16 -10.46 -1.07
C SER A 82 -16.92 -10.02 -1.86
N PRO A 83 -15.99 -10.95 -2.14
CA PRO A 83 -14.73 -10.63 -2.84
C PRO A 83 -14.94 -10.57 -4.36
N ASP A 84 -15.77 -9.65 -4.84
CA ASP A 84 -16.18 -9.55 -6.25
C ASP A 84 -15.15 -8.88 -7.16
N GLY A 85 -13.94 -8.65 -6.66
CA GLY A 85 -12.81 -8.10 -7.40
C GLY A 85 -12.27 -6.80 -6.83
N LEU A 86 -11.04 -6.44 -7.27
CA LEU A 86 -10.30 -5.30 -6.70
C LEU A 86 -10.91 -3.95 -7.10
N ALA A 87 -11.48 -3.85 -8.31
CA ALA A 87 -12.06 -2.61 -8.80
C ALA A 87 -13.31 -2.18 -8.00
N GLN A 88 -13.96 -3.12 -7.29
CA GLN A 88 -15.08 -2.82 -6.40
C GLN A 88 -14.70 -1.82 -5.29
N ALA A 89 -13.43 -1.73 -4.93
CA ALA A 89 -12.95 -0.74 -3.97
C ALA A 89 -13.33 0.70 -4.33
N PHE A 90 -13.37 1.04 -5.62
CA PHE A 90 -13.74 2.39 -6.08
C PHE A 90 -15.25 2.64 -6.06
N THR A 91 -16.07 1.60 -6.25
CA THR A 91 -17.53 1.73 -6.14
C THR A 91 -17.98 1.78 -4.68
N ILE A 92 -17.37 0.98 -3.80
CA ILE A 92 -17.60 1.04 -2.36
C ILE A 92 -17.12 2.37 -1.79
N GLY A 93 -15.96 2.83 -2.21
CA GLY A 93 -15.34 4.07 -1.74
C GLY A 93 -15.79 5.33 -2.47
N ALA A 94 -16.81 5.27 -3.36
CA ALA A 94 -17.18 6.39 -4.22
C ALA A 94 -17.51 7.68 -3.43
N ASP A 95 -18.32 7.57 -2.39
CA ASP A 95 -18.70 8.70 -1.55
C ASP A 95 -17.50 9.25 -0.75
N PHE A 96 -16.61 8.37 -0.28
CA PHE A 96 -15.37 8.76 0.38
C PHE A 96 -14.41 9.47 -0.57
N ILE A 97 -14.25 8.98 -1.80
CA ILE A 97 -13.40 9.60 -2.82
C ILE A 97 -13.93 10.98 -3.18
N GLY A 98 -15.26 11.11 -3.37
CA GLY A 98 -15.88 12.34 -3.83
C GLY A 98 -15.30 12.81 -5.15
N ASP A 99 -14.81 14.05 -5.22
CA ASP A 99 -14.18 14.64 -6.40
C ASP A 99 -12.66 14.49 -6.44
N ASP A 100 -12.07 13.82 -5.44
CA ASP A 100 -10.62 13.63 -5.34
C ASP A 100 -10.10 12.52 -6.27
N SER A 101 -8.81 12.57 -6.57
CA SER A 101 -8.06 11.43 -7.10
C SER A 101 -7.91 10.33 -6.01
N ALA A 102 -7.67 9.09 -6.43
CA ALA A 102 -7.62 7.95 -5.53
C ALA A 102 -6.33 7.13 -5.69
N CYS A 103 -5.78 6.67 -4.56
CA CYS A 103 -4.74 5.65 -4.52
C CYS A 103 -5.31 4.39 -3.88
N LEU A 104 -5.22 3.25 -4.57
CA LEU A 104 -5.56 1.93 -4.04
C LEU A 104 -4.29 1.16 -3.76
N VAL A 105 -4.19 0.60 -2.55
CA VAL A 105 -3.15 -0.35 -2.20
C VAL A 105 -3.77 -1.62 -1.61
N LEU A 106 -3.25 -2.78 -1.99
CA LEU A 106 -3.72 -4.06 -1.46
C LEU A 106 -3.14 -4.29 -0.06
N GLY A 107 -3.99 -4.69 0.86
CA GLY A 107 -3.70 -4.82 2.29
C GLY A 107 -2.64 -5.87 2.65
N ASP A 108 -2.25 -6.69 1.68
CA ASP A 108 -1.28 -7.78 1.83
C ASP A 108 0.02 -7.58 1.01
N ASN A 109 0.21 -6.39 0.45
CA ASN A 109 1.40 -6.06 -0.31
C ASN A 109 2.40 -5.28 0.54
N ILE A 110 3.65 -5.72 0.51
CA ILE A 110 4.78 -5.10 1.20
C ILE A 110 5.74 -4.56 0.16
N PHE A 111 6.09 -3.28 0.29
CA PHE A 111 7.04 -2.60 -0.59
C PHE A 111 8.23 -2.10 0.22
N TYR A 112 9.43 -2.32 -0.28
CA TYR A 112 10.66 -1.79 0.28
C TYR A 112 11.65 -1.47 -0.82
N GLY A 113 12.24 -0.28 -0.81
CA GLY A 113 13.26 0.10 -1.77
C GLY A 113 13.66 1.56 -1.68
N SER A 114 14.86 1.85 -2.19
CA SER A 114 15.37 3.21 -2.30
C SER A 114 14.55 4.02 -3.32
N TYR A 115 14.45 5.34 -3.12
CA TYR A 115 13.70 6.25 -4.00
C TYR A 115 12.18 5.99 -4.10
N PHE A 116 11.62 5.16 -3.25
CA PHE A 116 10.19 4.86 -3.31
C PHE A 116 9.33 6.10 -3.06
N THR A 117 9.63 6.91 -2.04
CA THR A 117 8.87 8.14 -1.75
C THR A 117 8.82 9.14 -2.92
N PRO A 118 9.90 9.45 -3.64
CA PRO A 118 9.84 10.25 -4.87
C PRO A 118 8.93 9.65 -5.94
N MET A 119 8.98 8.32 -6.17
CA MET A 119 8.12 7.64 -7.14
C MET A 119 6.63 7.76 -6.77
N LEU A 120 6.30 7.61 -5.49
CA LEU A 120 4.93 7.77 -4.99
C LEU A 120 4.43 9.21 -5.19
N LYS A 121 5.25 10.22 -4.89
CA LYS A 121 4.90 11.63 -5.10
C LYS A 121 4.68 11.96 -6.57
N GLU A 122 5.49 11.39 -7.46
CA GLU A 122 5.31 11.55 -8.91
C GLU A 122 4.01 10.91 -9.39
N ALA A 123 3.63 9.73 -8.84
CA ALA A 123 2.35 9.10 -9.15
C ALA A 123 1.15 9.94 -8.67
N VAL A 124 1.25 10.56 -7.48
CA VAL A 124 0.25 11.52 -6.99
C VAL A 124 0.12 12.70 -7.94
N ARG A 125 1.26 13.32 -8.30
CA ARG A 125 1.29 14.46 -9.22
C ARG A 125 0.68 14.12 -10.59
N ALA A 126 1.01 12.95 -11.14
CA ALA A 126 0.47 12.50 -12.42
C ALA A 126 -1.06 12.36 -12.37
N ALA A 127 -1.60 11.84 -11.27
CA ALA A 127 -3.06 11.68 -11.13
C ALA A 127 -3.78 13.01 -10.90
N GLU A 128 -3.21 13.93 -10.11
CA GLU A 128 -3.86 15.20 -9.74
C GLU A 128 -3.68 16.28 -10.81
N GLU A 129 -2.47 16.42 -11.37
CA GLU A 129 -2.14 17.52 -12.30
C GLU A 129 -2.25 17.13 -13.76
N GLU A 130 -1.88 15.87 -14.11
CA GLU A 130 -1.85 15.41 -15.52
C GLU A 130 -3.07 14.56 -15.89
N GLN A 131 -3.92 14.22 -14.92
CA GLN A 131 -5.08 13.33 -15.10
C GLN A 131 -4.69 11.97 -15.68
N LYS A 132 -3.53 11.44 -15.26
CA LYS A 132 -3.01 10.13 -15.69
C LYS A 132 -2.96 9.15 -14.54
N ALA A 133 -3.42 7.94 -14.81
CA ALA A 133 -3.21 6.81 -13.91
C ALA A 133 -1.74 6.40 -13.88
N THR A 134 -1.27 5.93 -12.72
CA THR A 134 0.06 5.32 -12.57
C THR A 134 -0.07 3.96 -11.91
N ILE A 135 0.50 2.96 -12.55
CA ILE A 135 0.72 1.61 -12.00
C ILE A 135 2.21 1.31 -11.97
N PHE A 136 2.58 0.23 -11.27
CA PHE A 136 3.98 -0.18 -11.17
C PHE A 136 4.20 -1.51 -11.88
N GLY A 137 5.41 -1.71 -12.40
CA GLY A 137 5.87 -2.99 -12.97
C GLY A 137 7.04 -3.52 -12.16
N TYR A 138 6.96 -4.77 -11.73
CA TYR A 138 8.01 -5.46 -10.98
C TYR A 138 8.40 -6.78 -11.65
N TRP A 139 9.69 -6.98 -11.88
CA TRP A 139 10.18 -8.19 -12.54
C TRP A 139 10.10 -9.41 -11.63
N VAL A 140 9.38 -10.44 -12.09
CA VAL A 140 9.19 -11.71 -11.37
C VAL A 140 9.54 -12.92 -12.25
N ASN A 141 9.73 -14.08 -11.63
CA ASN A 141 10.00 -15.33 -12.35
C ASN A 141 8.73 -16.11 -12.71
N ASP A 142 7.60 -15.79 -12.07
CA ASP A 142 6.31 -16.47 -12.17
C ASP A 142 5.17 -15.48 -12.53
N PRO A 143 5.29 -14.73 -13.67
CA PRO A 143 4.38 -13.64 -14.01
C PRO A 143 2.94 -14.08 -14.23
N GLU A 144 2.67 -15.35 -14.58
CA GLU A 144 1.34 -15.91 -14.80
C GLU A 144 0.41 -15.86 -13.58
N ARG A 145 0.96 -15.58 -12.39
CA ARG A 145 0.19 -15.43 -11.15
C ARG A 145 -0.47 -14.06 -10.99
N TYR A 146 -0.06 -13.08 -11.79
CA TYR A 146 -0.36 -11.66 -11.60
C TYR A 146 -0.95 -11.03 -12.86
N GLY A 147 -1.40 -9.79 -12.74
CA GLY A 147 -1.54 -8.93 -13.90
C GLY A 147 -0.17 -8.68 -14.52
N VAL A 148 -0.04 -8.77 -15.82
CA VAL A 148 1.23 -8.65 -16.55
C VAL A 148 1.19 -7.46 -17.49
N ALA A 149 2.22 -6.61 -17.44
CA ALA A 149 2.42 -5.48 -18.34
C ALA A 149 3.45 -5.81 -19.41
N GLU A 150 3.11 -5.59 -20.70
CA GLU A 150 4.01 -5.70 -21.84
C GLU A 150 4.54 -4.31 -22.23
N PHE A 151 5.83 -4.20 -22.55
CA PHE A 151 6.47 -2.95 -22.93
C PHE A 151 7.10 -3.05 -24.31
N ASP A 152 7.12 -1.91 -25.03
CA ASP A 152 7.95 -1.76 -26.19
C ASP A 152 9.42 -1.47 -25.81
N LYS A 153 10.29 -1.33 -26.81
CA LYS A 153 11.72 -1.01 -26.63
C LYS A 153 11.98 0.37 -26.00
N ASP A 154 11.00 1.25 -26.07
CA ASP A 154 11.08 2.61 -25.56
C ASP A 154 10.45 2.72 -24.14
N GLY A 155 9.95 1.59 -23.59
CA GLY A 155 9.37 1.49 -22.26
C GLY A 155 7.90 1.89 -22.15
N ASN A 156 7.21 2.06 -23.30
CA ASN A 156 5.77 2.31 -23.27
C ASN A 156 4.99 1.01 -23.04
N CYS A 157 3.96 1.07 -22.23
CA CYS A 157 3.09 -0.07 -22.01
C CYS A 157 2.23 -0.34 -23.27
N LEU A 158 2.34 -1.56 -23.81
CA LEU A 158 1.61 -2.00 -24.99
C LEU A 158 0.33 -2.73 -24.64
N SER A 159 0.37 -3.59 -23.62
CA SER A 159 -0.78 -4.38 -23.20
C SER A 159 -0.72 -4.72 -21.71
N LEU A 160 -1.88 -5.06 -21.17
CA LEU A 160 -2.06 -5.55 -19.79
C LEU A 160 -2.96 -6.77 -19.84
N GLU A 161 -2.54 -7.88 -19.22
CA GLU A 161 -3.29 -9.13 -19.19
C GLU A 161 -3.38 -9.66 -17.76
N GLU A 162 -4.58 -10.04 -17.32
CA GLU A 162 -4.80 -10.63 -16.00
C GLU A 162 -4.47 -12.12 -16.02
N LYS A 163 -3.49 -12.56 -15.25
CA LYS A 163 -3.06 -13.96 -15.07
C LYS A 163 -2.99 -14.73 -16.38
N PRO A 164 -2.20 -14.26 -17.35
CA PRO A 164 -2.12 -14.91 -18.67
C PRO A 164 -1.48 -16.29 -18.58
N HIS A 165 -2.00 -17.26 -19.34
CA HIS A 165 -1.35 -18.57 -19.45
C HIS A 165 0.02 -18.52 -20.14
N ASN A 166 0.19 -17.60 -21.08
CA ASN A 166 1.43 -17.35 -21.79
C ASN A 166 1.82 -15.87 -21.64
N PRO A 167 2.51 -15.49 -20.54
CA PRO A 167 2.88 -14.11 -20.28
C PRO A 167 3.78 -13.53 -21.37
N LYS A 168 3.48 -12.31 -21.84
CA LYS A 168 4.30 -11.61 -22.85
C LYS A 168 5.51 -10.93 -22.26
N SER A 169 5.58 -10.79 -20.95
CA SER A 169 6.71 -10.25 -20.21
C SER A 169 6.81 -10.84 -18.80
N ASN A 170 7.90 -10.53 -18.10
CA ASN A 170 8.06 -10.86 -16.69
C ASN A 170 7.66 -9.71 -15.74
N TYR A 171 7.06 -8.62 -16.25
CA TYR A 171 6.66 -7.51 -15.41
C TYR A 171 5.26 -7.72 -14.83
N ALA A 172 5.20 -8.20 -13.60
CA ALA A 172 3.98 -8.24 -12.80
C ALA A 172 3.56 -6.83 -12.38
N VAL A 173 2.25 -6.61 -12.26
CA VAL A 173 1.67 -5.37 -11.72
C VAL A 173 1.37 -5.56 -10.24
N PRO A 174 2.16 -4.96 -9.32
CA PRO A 174 1.90 -4.98 -7.90
C PRO A 174 0.59 -4.30 -7.52
N GLY A 175 0.07 -4.65 -6.35
CA GLY A 175 -1.17 -4.10 -5.80
C GLY A 175 -1.05 -2.65 -5.30
N LEU A 176 -0.61 -1.73 -6.15
CA LEU A 176 -0.49 -0.31 -5.86
C LEU A 176 -0.84 0.50 -7.11
N TYR A 177 -1.87 1.32 -7.01
CA TYR A 177 -2.49 1.99 -8.14
C TYR A 177 -2.84 3.43 -7.79
N PHE A 178 -2.50 4.38 -8.66
CA PHE A 178 -2.85 5.79 -8.53
C PHE A 178 -3.72 6.21 -9.71
N TYR A 179 -4.85 6.84 -9.43
CA TYR A 179 -5.81 7.21 -10.46
C TYR A 179 -6.34 8.62 -10.28
N PRO A 180 -6.62 9.35 -11.36
CA PRO A 180 -7.49 10.52 -11.31
C PRO A 180 -8.91 10.12 -10.92
N ASN A 181 -9.76 11.08 -10.57
CA ASN A 181 -11.14 10.84 -10.13
C ASN A 181 -11.98 10.00 -11.12
N LYS A 182 -11.70 10.10 -12.41
CA LYS A 182 -12.30 9.28 -13.50
C LYS A 182 -12.40 7.79 -13.17
N VAL A 183 -11.53 7.26 -12.29
CA VAL A 183 -11.55 5.85 -11.90
C VAL A 183 -12.88 5.39 -11.32
N VAL A 184 -13.58 6.26 -10.60
CA VAL A 184 -14.89 5.94 -10.00
C VAL A 184 -15.92 5.60 -11.07
N GLU A 185 -15.95 6.41 -12.14
CA GLU A 185 -16.85 6.17 -13.27
C GLU A 185 -16.41 4.93 -14.09
N VAL A 186 -15.13 4.77 -14.33
CA VAL A 186 -14.59 3.58 -15.01
C VAL A 186 -14.96 2.32 -14.24
N ALA A 187 -14.75 2.27 -12.92
CA ALA A 187 -15.05 1.11 -12.10
C ALA A 187 -16.54 0.76 -12.06
N LYS A 188 -17.44 1.74 -12.16
CA LYS A 188 -18.89 1.51 -12.25
C LYS A 188 -19.31 0.87 -13.57
N ASN A 189 -18.56 1.09 -14.64
CA ASN A 189 -18.95 0.70 -16.00
C ASN A 189 -18.26 -0.57 -16.53
N ILE A 190 -17.19 -1.08 -15.86
CA ILE A 190 -16.57 -2.34 -16.25
C ILE A 190 -17.52 -3.51 -15.95
N LYS A 191 -17.35 -4.62 -16.72
CA LYS A 191 -18.09 -5.86 -16.53
C LYS A 191 -17.20 -6.88 -15.80
N PRO A 192 -17.80 -7.80 -15.04
CA PRO A 192 -17.07 -8.92 -14.47
C PRO A 192 -16.34 -9.72 -15.56
N SER A 193 -15.16 -10.21 -15.26
CA SER A 193 -14.38 -11.11 -16.11
C SER A 193 -15.03 -12.50 -16.19
N ALA A 194 -14.45 -13.40 -16.99
CA ALA A 194 -14.86 -14.81 -17.03
C ALA A 194 -14.75 -15.52 -15.66
N ARG A 195 -13.97 -14.93 -14.72
CA ARG A 195 -13.85 -15.39 -13.33
C ARG A 195 -14.94 -14.85 -12.41
N GLY A 196 -15.82 -13.99 -12.92
CA GLY A 196 -16.87 -13.33 -12.14
C GLY A 196 -16.38 -12.14 -11.32
N GLU A 197 -15.13 -11.67 -11.51
CA GLU A 197 -14.51 -10.60 -10.75
C GLU A 197 -14.45 -9.28 -11.53
N TYR A 198 -14.68 -8.16 -10.87
CA TYR A 198 -14.41 -6.81 -11.37
C TYR A 198 -12.89 -6.54 -11.29
N GLU A 199 -12.21 -6.86 -12.39
CA GLU A 199 -10.74 -6.86 -12.44
C GLU A 199 -10.16 -5.46 -12.47
N ILE A 200 -9.14 -5.22 -11.66
CA ILE A 200 -8.38 -3.98 -11.72
C ILE A 200 -7.61 -3.85 -13.05
N THR A 201 -7.21 -4.96 -13.63
CA THR A 201 -6.57 -5.00 -14.95
C THR A 201 -7.48 -4.43 -16.04
N THR A 202 -8.81 -4.66 -15.95
CA THR A 202 -9.77 -4.06 -16.88
C THR A 202 -9.84 -2.54 -16.72
N VAL A 203 -9.80 -2.04 -15.48
CA VAL A 203 -9.69 -0.59 -15.22
C VAL A 203 -8.42 -0.02 -15.87
N ASN A 204 -7.28 -0.66 -15.64
CA ASN A 204 -6.00 -0.24 -16.22
C ASN A 204 -6.02 -0.24 -17.76
N GLN A 205 -6.69 -1.23 -18.37
CA GLN A 205 -6.84 -1.30 -19.83
C GLN A 205 -7.63 -0.11 -20.40
N VAL A 206 -8.66 0.37 -19.69
CA VAL A 206 -9.39 1.59 -20.11
C VAL A 206 -8.45 2.79 -20.13
N PHE A 207 -7.69 3.02 -19.06
CA PHE A 207 -6.72 4.11 -19.02
C PHE A 207 -5.61 3.95 -20.08
N LEU A 208 -5.19 2.72 -20.39
CA LEU A 208 -4.22 2.45 -21.44
C LEU A 208 -4.77 2.81 -22.84
N GLN A 209 -6.02 2.42 -23.14
CA GLN A 209 -6.69 2.73 -24.41
C GLN A 209 -6.86 4.24 -24.60
N ASP A 210 -7.17 4.96 -23.53
CA ASP A 210 -7.31 6.41 -23.52
C ASP A 210 -5.95 7.15 -23.52
N LYS A 211 -4.82 6.44 -23.50
CA LYS A 211 -3.45 6.98 -23.39
C LYS A 211 -3.21 7.79 -22.12
N GLU A 212 -3.92 7.46 -21.08
CA GLU A 212 -3.88 8.08 -19.75
C GLU A 212 -3.24 7.16 -18.69
N LEU A 213 -2.53 6.10 -19.10
CA LEU A 213 -1.81 5.19 -18.22
C LEU A 213 -0.30 5.42 -18.30
N ARG A 214 0.32 5.50 -17.13
CA ARG A 214 1.79 5.47 -16.95
C ARG A 214 2.16 4.18 -16.20
N VAL A 215 3.27 3.57 -16.56
CA VAL A 215 3.85 2.46 -15.82
C VAL A 215 5.24 2.85 -15.33
N GLN A 216 5.45 2.81 -14.02
CA GLN A 216 6.76 3.00 -13.41
C GLN A 216 7.35 1.64 -13.03
N THR A 217 8.55 1.33 -13.50
CA THR A 217 9.21 0.07 -13.15
C THR A 217 9.94 0.18 -11.81
N LEU A 218 9.67 -0.76 -10.91
CA LEU A 218 10.42 -0.95 -9.68
C LEU A 218 11.70 -1.72 -10.05
N GLY A 219 12.83 -1.02 -10.02
CA GLY A 219 14.11 -1.55 -10.47
C GLY A 219 14.79 -2.48 -9.46
N ARG A 220 16.05 -2.83 -9.75
CA ARG A 220 16.88 -3.61 -8.82
C ARG A 220 17.05 -2.86 -7.50
N GLY A 221 16.98 -3.58 -6.39
CA GLY A 221 17.01 -3.00 -5.04
C GLY A 221 15.64 -2.69 -4.47
N PHE A 222 14.56 -2.90 -5.22
CA PHE A 222 13.21 -3.01 -4.68
C PHE A 222 12.90 -4.44 -4.26
N ALA A 223 12.15 -4.56 -3.18
CA ALA A 223 11.44 -5.77 -2.81
C ALA A 223 9.95 -5.48 -2.82
N TRP A 224 9.21 -6.26 -3.59
CA TRP A 224 7.77 -6.39 -3.50
C TRP A 224 7.47 -7.81 -3.05
N LEU A 225 6.76 -7.94 -1.94
CA LEU A 225 6.44 -9.22 -1.34
C LEU A 225 4.92 -9.35 -1.29
N ASP A 226 4.41 -10.39 -1.93
CA ASP A 226 3.03 -10.83 -1.74
C ASP A 226 3.02 -11.86 -0.60
N THR A 227 2.05 -11.78 0.28
CA THR A 227 1.96 -12.67 1.44
C THR A 227 0.86 -13.71 1.26
N GLY A 228 0.70 -14.23 0.04
CA GLY A 228 -0.41 -15.09 -0.39
C GLY A 228 -0.37 -16.52 0.09
N THR A 229 0.78 -17.03 0.53
CA THR A 229 1.01 -18.41 0.99
C THR A 229 1.72 -18.41 2.34
N HIS A 230 1.76 -19.58 3.01
CA HIS A 230 2.51 -19.73 4.27
C HIS A 230 4.00 -19.43 4.10
N ASP A 231 4.59 -19.88 2.99
CA ASP A 231 6.00 -19.64 2.68
C ASP A 231 6.26 -18.16 2.43
N SER A 232 5.49 -17.50 1.57
CA SER A 232 5.68 -16.07 1.29
C SER A 232 5.43 -15.18 2.51
N LEU A 233 4.53 -15.59 3.42
CA LEU A 233 4.32 -14.91 4.71
C LEU A 233 5.55 -15.01 5.62
N SER A 234 6.17 -16.20 5.70
CA SER A 234 7.39 -16.43 6.47
C SER A 234 8.58 -15.68 5.88
N GLU A 235 8.74 -15.74 4.56
CA GLU A 235 9.79 -15.02 3.83
C GLU A 235 9.68 -13.50 4.02
N ALA A 236 8.48 -12.94 3.96
CA ALA A 236 8.23 -11.52 4.22
C ALA A 236 8.64 -11.11 5.63
N SER A 237 8.27 -11.91 6.65
CA SER A 237 8.69 -11.69 8.04
C SER A 237 10.21 -11.73 8.20
N THR A 238 10.86 -12.72 7.61
CA THR A 238 12.32 -12.87 7.63
C THR A 238 13.02 -11.72 6.93
N PHE A 239 12.51 -11.30 5.77
CA PHE A 239 13.06 -10.16 5.03
C PHE A 239 13.04 -8.89 5.88
N VAL A 240 11.87 -8.56 6.47
CA VAL A 240 11.72 -7.37 7.32
C VAL A 240 12.64 -7.45 8.53
N GLU A 241 12.70 -8.60 9.21
CA GLU A 241 13.57 -8.83 10.37
C GLU A 241 15.04 -8.56 10.04
N VAL A 242 15.53 -9.11 8.93
CA VAL A 242 16.94 -8.97 8.52
C VAL A 242 17.28 -7.51 8.23
N ILE A 243 16.42 -6.80 7.48
CA ILE A 243 16.66 -5.39 7.15
C ILE A 243 16.63 -4.51 8.41
N GLU A 244 15.60 -4.65 9.25
CA GLU A 244 15.47 -3.85 10.47
C GLU A 244 16.62 -4.08 11.43
N LYS A 245 17.05 -5.33 11.65
CA LYS A 245 18.19 -5.66 12.50
C LYS A 245 19.52 -5.12 11.96
N ARG A 246 19.70 -5.07 10.65
CA ARG A 246 20.93 -4.57 10.03
C ARG A 246 21.02 -3.06 10.04
N GLN A 247 19.92 -2.37 9.77
CA GLN A 247 19.90 -0.91 9.65
C GLN A 247 19.59 -0.20 10.97
N GLY A 248 18.96 -0.89 11.93
CA GLY A 248 18.45 -0.27 13.14
C GLY A 248 17.23 0.64 12.89
N LEU A 249 16.67 0.60 11.68
CA LEU A 249 15.51 1.39 11.26
C LEU A 249 14.32 0.47 10.99
N LYS A 250 13.14 0.87 11.46
CA LYS A 250 11.93 0.09 11.23
C LYS A 250 11.29 0.42 9.88
N ILE A 251 10.86 -0.63 9.19
CA ILE A 251 10.05 -0.53 7.97
C ILE A 251 8.59 -0.32 8.40
N ALA A 252 7.86 0.57 7.72
CA ALA A 252 6.42 0.81 7.94
C ALA A 252 6.04 1.14 9.40
N CYS A 253 6.90 1.84 10.13
CA CYS A 253 6.56 2.38 11.44
C CYS A 253 5.74 3.66 11.24
N LEU A 254 4.41 3.56 11.40
CA LEU A 254 3.47 4.64 11.07
C LEU A 254 3.71 5.87 11.92
N GLU A 255 3.97 5.69 13.22
CA GLU A 255 4.27 6.76 14.17
C GLU A 255 5.55 7.51 13.78
N ALA A 256 6.59 6.80 13.38
CA ALA A 256 7.85 7.42 12.94
C ALA A 256 7.67 8.23 11.64
N ILE A 257 6.88 7.71 10.69
CA ILE A 257 6.53 8.44 9.45
C ILE A 257 5.75 9.71 9.80
N ALA A 258 4.72 9.60 10.65
CA ALA A 258 3.90 10.72 11.08
C ALA A 258 4.73 11.81 11.77
N TYR A 259 5.59 11.41 12.70
CA TYR A 259 6.46 12.33 13.44
C TYR A 259 7.50 13.02 12.54
N ARG A 260 8.19 12.26 11.66
CA ARG A 260 9.16 12.85 10.71
C ARG A 260 8.49 13.82 9.73
N ARG A 261 7.22 13.58 9.38
CA ARG A 261 6.42 14.50 8.55
C ARG A 261 5.80 15.68 9.31
N GLY A 262 5.93 15.71 10.63
CA GLY A 262 5.32 16.75 11.46
C GLY A 262 3.80 16.64 11.59
N TRP A 263 3.23 15.46 11.36
CA TRP A 263 1.80 15.21 11.49
C TRP A 263 1.36 14.93 12.92
N ILE A 264 2.31 14.46 13.75
CA ILE A 264 2.15 14.36 15.21
C ILE A 264 3.30 15.09 15.91
N THR A 265 3.05 15.53 17.15
CA THR A 265 4.06 16.22 17.97
C THR A 265 4.99 15.23 18.67
N GLU A 266 6.08 15.75 19.26
CA GLU A 266 6.98 14.95 20.10
C GLU A 266 6.25 14.40 21.33
N GLU A 267 5.40 15.20 21.96
CA GLU A 267 4.61 14.79 23.12
C GLU A 267 3.73 13.59 22.75
N ARG A 268 3.03 13.67 21.59
CA ARG A 268 2.20 12.55 21.13
C ARG A 268 3.02 11.32 20.83
N MET A 269 4.18 11.46 20.19
CA MET A 269 5.09 10.34 19.93
C MET A 269 5.54 9.66 21.23
N ARG A 270 5.83 10.43 22.29
CA ARG A 270 6.20 9.91 23.62
C ARG A 270 5.02 9.18 24.29
N GLU A 271 3.81 9.74 24.20
CA GLU A 271 2.60 9.08 24.71
C GLU A 271 2.38 7.73 24.05
N LEU A 272 2.53 7.64 22.72
CA LEU A 272 2.38 6.39 21.97
C LEU A 272 3.47 5.36 22.32
N ALA A 273 4.69 5.81 22.67
CA ALA A 273 5.78 4.94 23.08
C ALA A 273 5.56 4.33 24.48
N GLN A 274 4.86 5.01 25.41
CA GLN A 274 4.73 4.60 26.81
C GLN A 274 4.19 3.17 27.02
N PRO A 275 3.08 2.75 26.40
CA PRO A 275 2.59 1.37 26.56
C PRO A 275 3.57 0.32 26.05
N MET A 276 4.47 0.70 25.15
CA MET A 276 5.43 -0.17 24.46
C MET A 276 6.88 0.01 24.94
N ILE A 277 7.10 0.77 26.02
CA ILE A 277 8.45 1.16 26.48
C ILE A 277 9.36 -0.04 26.79
N LYS A 278 8.77 -1.20 27.16
CA LYS A 278 9.50 -2.41 27.49
C LYS A 278 9.90 -3.26 26.28
N ASN A 279 9.39 -2.94 25.07
CA ASN A 279 9.73 -3.65 23.86
C ASN A 279 10.55 -2.78 22.90
N GLN A 280 11.14 -3.42 21.88
CA GLN A 280 11.99 -2.73 20.91
C GLN A 280 11.25 -1.70 20.06
N TYR A 281 9.94 -1.89 19.83
CA TYR A 281 9.13 -0.97 19.03
C TYR A 281 9.00 0.38 19.75
N GLY A 282 8.57 0.39 21.01
CA GLY A 282 8.47 1.62 21.82
C GLY A 282 9.82 2.32 22.03
N GLN A 283 10.90 1.54 22.23
CA GLN A 283 12.25 2.10 22.34
C GLN A 283 12.70 2.78 21.04
N TYR A 284 12.35 2.21 19.88
CA TYR A 284 12.62 2.82 18.58
C TYR A 284 11.87 4.15 18.40
N LEU A 285 10.63 4.27 18.86
CA LEU A 285 9.89 5.55 18.79
C LEU A 285 10.65 6.66 19.53
N LEU A 286 11.20 6.36 20.70
CA LEU A 286 12.04 7.32 21.46
C LEU A 286 13.36 7.63 20.74
N GLN A 287 14.00 6.62 20.12
CA GLN A 287 15.20 6.81 19.32
C GLN A 287 14.96 7.79 18.16
N VAL A 288 13.84 7.66 17.44
CA VAL A 288 13.46 8.55 16.32
C VAL A 288 13.35 10.03 16.77
N ILE A 289 12.85 10.27 17.98
CA ILE A 289 12.79 11.62 18.55
C ILE A 289 14.19 12.20 18.70
N GLU A 290 15.11 11.44 19.29
CA GLU A 290 16.47 11.91 19.53
C GLU A 290 17.28 12.09 18.23
N GLU A 291 17.05 11.22 17.22
CA GLU A 291 17.65 11.36 15.89
C GLU A 291 17.22 12.67 15.22
N LYS A 292 15.91 12.96 15.20
CA LYS A 292 15.38 14.18 14.57
C LYS A 292 15.90 15.45 15.24
N LYS A 293 16.11 15.45 16.57
CA LYS A 293 16.73 16.57 17.28
C LYS A 293 18.17 16.81 16.83
N ARG A 294 18.96 15.74 16.69
CA ARG A 294 20.36 15.85 16.22
C ARG A 294 20.45 16.36 14.77
N GLU A 295 19.54 15.94 13.89
CA GLU A 295 19.46 16.44 12.53
C GLU A 295 19.19 17.96 12.51
N ILE A 296 18.25 18.46 13.31
CA ILE A 296 17.91 19.89 13.42
C ILE A 296 19.11 20.68 13.99
N ASP A 297 19.79 20.17 15.00
CA ASP A 297 20.97 20.84 15.61
C ASP A 297 22.11 20.91 14.60
N SER A 298 22.39 19.87 13.83
CA SER A 298 23.45 19.86 12.81
C SER A 298 23.16 20.84 11.67
N ASP A 299 21.93 20.94 11.20
CA ASP A 299 21.50 21.91 10.19
C ASP A 299 21.57 23.34 10.69
N THR A 300 21.32 23.56 11.98
CA THR A 300 21.42 24.88 12.62
C THR A 300 22.89 25.31 12.76
N LEU A 301 23.79 24.37 13.09
CA LEU A 301 25.24 24.63 13.18
C LEU A 301 25.85 24.86 11.79
N ALA A 302 25.38 24.18 10.75
CA ALA A 302 25.88 24.37 9.38
C ALA A 302 25.44 25.72 8.74
N ARG A 303 24.43 26.38 9.29
CA ARG A 303 23.93 27.70 8.84
C ARG A 303 24.52 28.89 9.60
N ARG A 304 25.32 28.66 10.64
CA ARG A 304 26.09 29.68 11.41
C ARG A 304 27.52 29.71 10.93
#